data_ee9d0228d9bc8a98d02585feebdbacde
#
_entry.id   ee9d0228d9bc8a98d02585feebdbacde
#
_cell.length_a   1.000
_cell.length_b   1.000
_cell.length_c   1.000
_cell.angle_alpha   90.00
_cell.angle_beta   90.00
_cell.angle_gamma   90.00
#
_symmetry.space_group_name_H-M   'P 1'
#
loop_
_entity.id
_entity.type
_entity.pdbx_description
1 polymer ?
#
loop_
_entity_poly.entity_id
_entity_poly.type
_entity_poly.pdbx_seq_one_letter_code
_entity_poly.pdbx_strand_id
1 'polypeptide(L)'
;NGDDIIVVHGAGWAQVEVGGKEINLVTLHTWPQRYAYKAENQAESGKKQEGDVFRAKEMKYICDQTIGTVPDAASQYWMMLGDFNAVSRVDNSIYGFDEDNKAFLVHDYVSGNTPYIDIVDRLHPGDFQKSTLSGRRIDFIYMTEPLFRKVRSAEIIHDGYPTSCRD
;
A
#
# COMPACT_ATOMS: atom_id res chain seq x y z
N ASN A 1 -20.85 10.98 13.06
CA ASN A 1 -20.75 9.61 13.56
C ASN A 1 -19.74 8.87 12.69
N GLY A 2 -18.47 8.93 13.08
CA GLY A 2 -17.41 8.26 12.36
C GLY A 2 -17.50 6.77 12.62
N ASP A 3 -17.43 5.98 11.56
CA ASP A 3 -17.07 4.57 11.69
C ASP A 3 -15.67 4.55 12.32
N ASP A 4 -15.52 3.94 13.47
CA ASP A 4 -14.21 3.72 14.08
C ASP A 4 -13.41 2.82 13.15
N ILE A 5 -12.37 3.38 12.54
CA ILE A 5 -11.44 2.62 11.70
C ILE A 5 -10.37 2.06 12.61
N ILE A 6 -10.35 0.75 12.74
CA ILE A 6 -9.31 0.04 13.46
C ILE A 6 -8.21 -0.32 12.46
N VAL A 7 -7.05 0.28 12.58
CA VAL A 7 -5.84 -0.17 11.89
C VAL A 7 -5.25 -1.32 12.69
N VAL A 8 -5.44 -2.55 12.22
CA VAL A 8 -5.21 -3.75 13.04
C VAL A 8 -3.73 -4.10 13.17
N HIS A 9 -2.95 -3.94 12.10
CA HIS A 9 -1.52 -4.23 12.11
C HIS A 9 -0.65 -2.98 12.26
N GLY A 10 -1.23 -1.82 12.05
CA GLY A 10 -0.59 -0.54 12.27
C GLY A 10 0.11 0.05 11.06
N ALA A 11 0.32 1.36 11.17
CA ALA A 11 1.18 2.13 10.30
C ALA A 11 2.06 3.03 11.16
N GLY A 12 3.29 3.25 10.72
CA GLY A 12 4.23 4.14 11.37
C GLY A 12 4.60 5.30 10.44
N TRP A 13 4.74 6.49 10.99
CA TRP A 13 5.31 7.65 10.29
C TRP A 13 6.53 8.16 11.04
N ALA A 14 7.64 8.30 10.34
CA ALA A 14 8.87 8.85 10.85
C ALA A 14 9.41 9.91 9.88
N GLN A 15 10.02 10.95 10.44
CA GLN A 15 10.82 11.90 9.68
C GLN A 15 12.29 11.57 9.90
N VAL A 16 13.03 11.38 8.82
CA VAL A 16 14.46 11.05 8.87
C VAL A 16 15.24 12.05 8.03
N GLU A 17 16.40 12.47 8.52
CA GLU A 17 17.30 13.34 7.78
C GLU A 17 18.41 12.52 7.10
N VAL A 18 18.54 12.68 5.80
CA VAL A 18 19.60 12.05 5.01
C VAL A 18 20.27 13.10 4.13
N GLY A 19 21.56 13.36 4.36
CA GLY A 19 22.31 14.32 3.57
C GLY A 19 21.73 15.73 3.57
N GLY A 20 21.20 16.18 4.73
CA GLY A 20 20.57 17.49 4.89
C GLY A 20 19.19 17.61 4.21
N LYS A 21 18.55 16.48 3.90
CA LYS A 21 17.21 16.40 3.35
C LYS A 21 16.31 15.60 4.30
N GLU A 22 15.15 16.18 4.63
CA GLU A 22 14.13 15.48 5.39
C GLU A 22 13.34 14.55 4.46
N ILE A 23 13.18 13.29 4.89
CA ILE A 23 12.37 12.28 4.21
C ILE A 23 11.28 11.82 5.17
N ASN A 24 10.04 11.91 4.74
CA ASN A 24 8.89 11.37 5.45
C ASN A 24 8.72 9.90 5.05
N LEU A 25 8.89 9.01 6.01
CA LEU A 25 8.82 7.57 5.84
C LEU A 25 7.56 7.02 6.49
N VAL A 26 6.67 6.44 5.69
CA VAL A 26 5.47 5.74 6.16
C VAL A 26 5.65 4.25 5.94
N THR A 27 5.56 3.47 6.99
CA THR A 27 5.57 2.00 6.93
C THR A 27 4.20 1.48 7.31
N LEU A 28 3.76 0.40 6.67
CA LEU A 28 2.44 -0.17 6.93
C LEU A 28 2.39 -1.68 6.70
N HIS A 29 1.40 -2.27 7.34
CA HIS A 29 0.93 -3.62 7.06
C HIS A 29 -0.60 -3.59 7.20
N THR A 30 -1.32 -3.69 6.10
CA THR A 30 -2.78 -3.63 6.11
C THR A 30 -3.41 -4.98 6.46
N TRP A 31 -4.70 -4.99 6.71
CA TRP A 31 -5.46 -6.16 7.11
C TRP A 31 -5.34 -7.33 6.09
N PRO A 32 -4.85 -8.53 6.49
CA PRO A 32 -4.53 -9.61 5.53
C PRO A 32 -5.72 -10.49 5.17
N GLN A 33 -6.83 -10.43 5.91
CA GLN A 33 -7.91 -11.41 5.80
C GLN A 33 -8.94 -11.03 4.74
N ARG A 34 -9.65 -12.04 4.24
CA ARG A 34 -10.73 -11.89 3.27
C ARG A 34 -11.92 -11.08 3.80
N TYR A 35 -12.16 -11.10 5.10
CA TYR A 35 -13.24 -10.36 5.75
C TYR A 35 -12.67 -9.44 6.81
N ALA A 36 -13.31 -8.29 7.00
CA ALA A 36 -12.96 -7.34 8.03
C ALA A 36 -12.96 -7.97 9.43
N TYR A 37 -12.14 -7.40 10.31
CA TYR A 37 -12.15 -7.76 11.72
C TYR A 37 -13.58 -7.56 12.28
N LYS A 38 -14.07 -8.52 13.05
CA LYS A 38 -15.35 -8.39 13.76
C LYS A 38 -15.18 -7.39 14.92
N ALA A 39 -15.40 -6.12 14.65
CA ALA A 39 -15.76 -5.24 15.75
C ALA A 39 -17.11 -5.72 16.32
N GLU A 40 -17.29 -5.62 17.62
CA GLU A 40 -18.53 -6.04 18.30
C GLU A 40 -19.80 -5.46 17.64
N ASN A 41 -19.69 -4.29 17.04
CA ASN A 41 -20.76 -3.59 16.33
C ASN A 41 -21.11 -4.14 14.92
N GLN A 42 -20.31 -5.05 14.35
CA GLN A 42 -20.61 -5.68 13.07
C GLN A 42 -21.55 -6.89 13.19
N ALA A 43 -21.78 -7.37 14.40
CA ALA A 43 -22.70 -8.48 14.64
C ALA A 43 -24.17 -8.13 14.31
N GLU A 44 -24.53 -6.85 14.37
CA GLU A 44 -25.91 -6.40 14.16
C GLU A 44 -26.32 -6.26 12.68
N SER A 45 -25.39 -6.08 11.77
CA SER A 45 -25.74 -5.86 10.35
C SER A 45 -25.88 -7.13 9.52
N GLY A 46 -25.51 -8.29 10.05
CA GLY A 46 -25.56 -9.58 9.33
C GLY A 46 -24.68 -9.67 8.07
N LYS A 47 -24.00 -8.59 7.68
CA LYS A 47 -23.15 -8.52 6.50
C LYS A 47 -21.70 -8.38 6.92
N LYS A 48 -20.88 -9.39 6.60
CA LYS A 48 -19.43 -9.31 6.77
C LYS A 48 -18.90 -8.30 5.75
N GLN A 49 -18.22 -7.26 6.21
CA GLN A 49 -17.49 -6.36 5.32
C GLN A 49 -16.36 -7.14 4.63
N GLU A 50 -16.24 -6.99 3.32
CA GLU A 50 -15.15 -7.59 2.56
C GLU A 50 -13.80 -6.98 2.96
N GLY A 51 -12.75 -7.81 3.01
CA GLY A 51 -11.41 -7.39 3.41
C GLY A 51 -10.84 -6.30 2.51
N ASP A 52 -11.10 -6.37 1.18
CA ASP A 52 -10.66 -5.34 0.23
C ASP A 52 -11.25 -3.96 0.53
N VAL A 53 -12.54 -3.91 0.86
CA VAL A 53 -13.22 -2.67 1.27
C VAL A 53 -12.66 -2.16 2.60
N PHE A 54 -12.37 -3.06 3.53
CA PHE A 54 -11.78 -2.70 4.82
C PHE A 54 -10.37 -2.13 4.64
N ARG A 55 -9.50 -2.80 3.85
CA ARG A 55 -8.14 -2.31 3.51
C ARG A 55 -8.17 -0.94 2.85
N ALA A 56 -9.12 -0.70 1.96
CA ALA A 56 -9.26 0.61 1.31
C ALA A 56 -9.59 1.72 2.32
N LYS A 57 -10.39 1.42 3.35
CA LYS A 57 -10.66 2.37 4.45
C LYS A 57 -9.44 2.59 5.33
N GLU A 58 -8.68 1.52 5.66
CA GLU A 58 -7.41 1.64 6.37
C GLU A 58 -6.44 2.53 5.59
N MET A 59 -6.28 2.28 4.28
CA MET A 59 -5.39 3.06 3.42
C MET A 59 -5.79 4.53 3.38
N LYS A 60 -7.08 4.80 3.19
CA LYS A 60 -7.58 6.18 3.25
C LYS A 60 -7.21 6.85 4.57
N TYR A 61 -7.47 6.18 5.69
CA TYR A 61 -7.15 6.71 7.00
C TYR A 61 -5.64 6.97 7.17
N ILE A 62 -4.78 6.02 6.76
CA ILE A 62 -3.33 6.17 6.83
C ILE A 62 -2.88 7.38 6.00
N CYS A 63 -3.35 7.52 4.78
CA CYS A 63 -2.99 8.66 3.92
C CYS A 63 -3.50 9.98 4.50
N ASP A 64 -4.74 10.02 5.00
CA ASP A 64 -5.33 11.23 5.61
C ASP A 64 -4.57 11.67 6.87
N GLN A 65 -4.02 10.72 7.65
CA GLN A 65 -3.28 11.01 8.89
C GLN A 65 -1.78 11.22 8.68
N THR A 66 -1.28 11.01 7.48
CA THR A 66 0.14 11.19 7.13
C THR A 66 0.30 12.27 6.06
N ILE A 67 0.48 11.87 4.82
CA ILE A 67 0.73 12.79 3.70
C ILE A 67 -0.39 13.83 3.52
N GLY A 68 -1.62 13.47 3.83
CA GLY A 68 -2.79 14.35 3.74
C GLY A 68 -2.81 15.50 4.78
N THR A 69 -2.03 15.39 5.86
CA THR A 69 -1.93 16.45 6.88
C THR A 69 -0.96 17.56 6.50
N VAL A 70 -0.13 17.34 5.48
CA VAL A 70 0.98 18.23 5.14
C VAL A 70 0.65 19.00 3.87
N PRO A 71 0.54 20.35 3.94
CA PRO A 71 0.43 21.19 2.75
C PRO A 71 1.64 20.97 1.83
N ASP A 72 1.42 21.00 0.52
CA ASP A 72 2.47 20.86 -0.50
C ASP A 72 3.30 19.56 -0.40
N ALA A 73 2.74 18.49 0.20
CA ALA A 73 3.41 17.21 0.32
C ALA A 73 3.93 16.65 -1.01
N ALA A 74 3.27 16.99 -2.13
CA ALA A 74 3.70 16.60 -3.47
C ALA A 74 5.10 17.15 -3.84
N SER A 75 5.54 18.24 -3.22
CA SER A 75 6.87 18.83 -3.43
C SER A 75 7.94 18.35 -2.45
N GLN A 76 7.55 17.56 -1.47
CA GLN A 76 8.42 17.05 -0.41
C GLN A 76 8.83 15.60 -0.69
N TYR A 77 9.79 15.09 0.08
CA TYR A 77 10.25 13.73 0.00
C TYR A 77 9.41 12.83 0.91
N TRP A 78 8.52 12.06 0.30
CA TRP A 78 7.70 11.05 0.96
C TRP A 78 7.94 9.68 0.38
N MET A 79 8.02 8.69 1.26
CA MET A 79 8.06 7.27 0.91
C MET A 79 7.03 6.52 1.76
N MET A 80 6.22 5.69 1.13
CA MET A 80 5.31 4.77 1.81
C MET A 80 5.62 3.35 1.32
N LEU A 81 5.86 2.41 2.24
CA LEU A 81 6.21 1.04 1.90
C LEU A 81 5.66 0.04 2.90
N GLY A 82 5.47 -1.20 2.44
CA GLY A 82 5.03 -2.31 3.28
C GLY A 82 4.18 -3.33 2.54
N ASP A 83 3.54 -4.20 3.32
CA ASP A 83 2.56 -5.14 2.82
C ASP A 83 1.17 -4.49 2.80
N PHE A 84 0.67 -4.29 1.59
CA PHE A 84 -0.65 -3.69 1.33
C PHE A 84 -1.76 -4.74 1.32
N ASN A 85 -1.43 -6.03 1.31
CA ASN A 85 -2.38 -7.14 1.19
C ASN A 85 -3.43 -6.93 0.08
N ALA A 86 -3.10 -6.15 -0.92
CA ALA A 86 -3.94 -5.75 -2.04
C ALA A 86 -3.14 -5.80 -3.33
N VAL A 87 -3.79 -6.03 -4.46
CA VAL A 87 -3.16 -6.04 -5.78
C VAL A 87 -3.46 -4.73 -6.51
N SER A 88 -2.55 -4.33 -7.38
CA SER A 88 -2.71 -3.11 -8.17
C SER A 88 -3.34 -3.38 -9.54
N ARG A 89 -4.12 -2.43 -10.02
CA ARG A 89 -4.70 -2.45 -11.37
C ARG A 89 -3.65 -2.45 -12.48
N VAL A 90 -2.47 -1.89 -12.24
CA VAL A 90 -1.38 -1.88 -13.23
C VAL A 90 -0.91 -3.30 -13.59
N ASP A 91 -1.12 -4.26 -12.68
CA ASP A 91 -0.77 -5.67 -12.87
C ASP A 91 -1.95 -6.51 -13.39
N ASN A 92 -3.08 -5.90 -13.75
CA ASN A 92 -4.30 -6.66 -14.08
C ASN A 92 -4.16 -7.52 -15.34
N SER A 93 -3.24 -7.22 -16.23
CA SER A 93 -2.92 -8.08 -17.36
C SER A 93 -2.45 -9.49 -16.95
N ILE A 94 -1.92 -9.60 -15.72
CA ILE A 94 -1.48 -10.88 -15.13
C ILE A 94 -2.60 -11.55 -14.34
N TYR A 95 -3.43 -10.75 -13.64
CA TYR A 95 -4.48 -11.30 -12.79
C TYR A 95 -5.77 -11.64 -13.53
N GLY A 96 -6.09 -10.88 -14.59
CA GLY A 96 -7.30 -11.07 -15.39
C GLY A 96 -8.60 -10.85 -14.60
N PHE A 97 -8.59 -9.94 -13.62
CA PHE A 97 -9.77 -9.59 -12.85
C PHE A 97 -10.68 -8.64 -13.63
N ASP A 98 -11.96 -8.65 -13.28
CA ASP A 98 -12.91 -7.66 -13.81
C ASP A 98 -12.50 -6.25 -13.41
N GLU A 99 -12.83 -5.26 -14.27
CA GLU A 99 -12.42 -3.86 -14.06
C GLU A 99 -12.97 -3.24 -12.77
N ASP A 100 -14.09 -3.72 -12.26
CA ASP A 100 -14.71 -3.28 -11.01
C ASP A 100 -14.29 -4.12 -9.78
N ASN A 101 -13.26 -4.95 -9.91
CA ASN A 101 -12.82 -5.83 -8.83
C ASN A 101 -12.33 -5.01 -7.63
N LYS A 102 -12.88 -5.32 -6.46
CA LYS A 102 -12.57 -4.61 -5.22
C LYS A 102 -11.13 -4.80 -4.74
N ALA A 103 -10.42 -5.80 -5.23
CA ALA A 103 -9.00 -6.01 -4.94
C ALA A 103 -8.11 -4.81 -5.34
N PHE A 104 -8.59 -3.94 -6.24
CA PHE A 104 -7.86 -2.75 -6.69
C PHE A 104 -8.11 -1.50 -5.84
N LEU A 105 -9.12 -1.49 -4.98
CA LEU A 105 -9.57 -0.28 -4.25
C LEU A 105 -8.47 0.43 -3.47
N VAL A 106 -7.52 -0.32 -2.89
CA VAL A 106 -6.41 0.25 -2.12
C VAL A 106 -5.52 1.10 -3.02
N HIS A 107 -5.07 0.52 -4.12
CA HIS A 107 -4.12 1.18 -5.04
C HIS A 107 -4.81 2.24 -5.91
N ASP A 108 -6.08 2.03 -6.27
CA ASP A 108 -6.90 3.05 -6.93
C ASP A 108 -7.04 4.29 -6.03
N TYR A 109 -7.21 4.10 -4.71
CA TYR A 109 -7.24 5.21 -3.77
C TYR A 109 -5.89 5.94 -3.72
N VAL A 110 -4.78 5.21 -3.57
CA VAL A 110 -3.44 5.81 -3.50
C VAL A 110 -3.14 6.61 -4.76
N SER A 111 -3.33 6.03 -5.94
CA SER A 111 -3.01 6.68 -7.21
C SER A 111 -3.94 7.85 -7.56
N GLY A 112 -5.21 7.77 -7.15
CA GLY A 112 -6.20 8.80 -7.47
C GLY A 112 -6.27 9.96 -6.47
N ASN A 113 -5.78 9.79 -5.24
CA ASN A 113 -5.99 10.74 -4.15
C ASN A 113 -4.71 11.22 -3.47
N THR A 114 -3.55 10.72 -3.87
CA THR A 114 -2.26 11.11 -3.30
C THR A 114 -1.23 11.39 -4.39
N PRO A 115 -0.16 12.12 -4.10
CA PRO A 115 0.95 12.33 -5.04
C PRO A 115 1.93 11.14 -5.11
N TYR A 116 1.59 10.00 -4.55
CA TYR A 116 2.42 8.81 -4.58
C TYR A 116 2.42 8.13 -5.94
N ILE A 117 3.59 7.67 -6.35
CA ILE A 117 3.81 6.83 -7.53
C ILE A 117 4.39 5.49 -7.12
N ASP A 118 3.94 4.41 -7.74
CA ASP A 118 4.51 3.07 -7.60
C ASP A 118 5.87 3.05 -8.31
N ILE A 119 6.95 2.88 -7.55
CA ILE A 119 8.30 3.02 -8.10
C ILE A 119 8.73 1.80 -8.92
N VAL A 120 8.23 0.61 -8.60
CA VAL A 120 8.57 -0.61 -9.34
C VAL A 120 7.92 -0.58 -10.72
N ASP A 121 6.62 -0.29 -10.77
CA ASP A 121 5.92 -0.12 -12.05
C ASP A 121 6.52 1.02 -12.89
N ARG A 122 6.86 2.14 -12.24
CA ARG A 122 7.42 3.31 -12.95
C ARG A 122 8.80 3.05 -13.54
N LEU A 123 9.63 2.21 -12.91
CA LEU A 123 10.97 1.86 -13.40
C LEU A 123 10.93 0.68 -14.37
N HIS A 124 9.96 -0.20 -14.25
CA HIS A 124 9.81 -1.43 -15.02
C HIS A 124 8.41 -1.54 -15.64
N PRO A 125 7.99 -0.57 -16.48
CA PRO A 125 6.62 -0.53 -17.00
C PRO A 125 6.31 -1.79 -17.82
N GLY A 126 5.26 -2.50 -17.39
CA GLY A 126 4.84 -3.75 -18.02
C GLY A 126 5.67 -4.99 -17.65
N ASP A 127 6.70 -4.85 -16.81
CA ASP A 127 7.48 -5.97 -16.29
C ASP A 127 6.98 -6.32 -14.88
N PHE A 128 6.13 -7.33 -14.80
CA PHE A 128 5.50 -7.75 -13.56
C PHE A 128 6.50 -8.44 -12.62
N GLN A 129 6.65 -7.89 -11.42
CA GLN A 129 7.48 -8.44 -10.36
C GLN A 129 6.62 -8.88 -9.17
N LYS A 130 6.43 -10.18 -9.00
CA LYS A 130 5.70 -10.72 -7.84
C LYS A 130 6.47 -10.46 -6.53
N SER A 131 5.76 -10.27 -5.43
CA SER A 131 6.37 -10.18 -4.08
C SER A 131 6.06 -11.38 -3.20
N THR A 132 5.19 -12.30 -3.67
CA THR A 132 4.81 -13.49 -2.92
C THR A 132 5.09 -14.77 -3.68
N LEU A 133 5.23 -15.89 -2.95
CA LEU A 133 5.33 -17.22 -3.55
C LEU A 133 4.07 -17.61 -4.34
N SER A 134 2.91 -17.08 -3.95
CA SER A 134 1.64 -17.31 -4.66
C SER A 134 1.54 -16.58 -6.02
N GLY A 135 2.56 -15.82 -6.39
CA GLY A 135 2.61 -15.11 -7.67
C GLY A 135 1.89 -13.76 -7.67
N ARG A 136 1.65 -13.17 -6.50
CA ARG A 136 1.05 -11.83 -6.38
C ARG A 136 2.09 -10.79 -6.02
N ARG A 137 1.83 -9.54 -6.38
CA ARG A 137 2.52 -8.37 -5.85
C ARG A 137 1.58 -7.69 -4.87
N ILE A 138 1.91 -7.75 -3.60
CA ILE A 138 1.17 -7.14 -2.48
C ILE A 138 2.05 -6.26 -1.62
N ASP A 139 3.37 -6.31 -1.83
CA ASP A 139 4.34 -5.43 -1.21
C ASP A 139 4.71 -4.33 -2.20
N PHE A 140 4.65 -3.09 -1.76
CA PHE A 140 4.85 -1.93 -2.61
C PHE A 140 5.76 -0.91 -1.96
N ILE A 141 6.42 -0.12 -2.80
CA ILE A 141 7.12 1.10 -2.42
C ILE A 141 6.56 2.24 -3.27
N TYR A 142 5.96 3.19 -2.61
CA TYR A 142 5.45 4.42 -3.19
C TYR A 142 6.32 5.61 -2.81
N MET A 143 6.52 6.52 -3.74
CA MET A 143 7.25 7.77 -3.48
C MET A 143 6.56 8.94 -4.15
N THR A 144 6.79 10.15 -3.61
CA THR A 144 6.49 11.38 -4.35
C THR A 144 7.52 11.61 -5.45
N GLU A 145 7.14 12.32 -6.50
CA GLU A 145 7.99 12.61 -7.66
C GLU A 145 9.36 13.21 -7.29
N PRO A 146 9.51 14.16 -6.35
CA PRO A 146 10.81 14.69 -5.97
C PRO A 146 11.77 13.65 -5.40
N LEU A 147 11.24 12.68 -4.63
CA LEU A 147 12.05 11.58 -4.09
C LEU A 147 12.33 10.54 -5.16
N PHE A 148 11.34 10.18 -5.98
CA PHE A 148 11.50 9.23 -7.09
C PHE A 148 12.65 9.62 -8.02
N ARG A 149 12.84 10.91 -8.34
CA ARG A 149 13.96 11.40 -9.16
C ARG A 149 15.34 11.11 -8.57
N LYS A 150 15.43 10.65 -7.33
CA LYS A 150 16.70 10.23 -6.68
C LYS A 150 16.90 8.72 -6.73
N VAL A 151 15.88 7.96 -7.12
CA VAL A 151 15.98 6.50 -7.24
C VAL A 151 16.82 6.14 -8.46
N ARG A 152 17.74 5.19 -8.30
CA ARG A 152 18.56 4.66 -9.38
C ARG A 152 18.06 3.31 -9.88
N SER A 153 17.59 2.50 -8.97
CA SER A 153 16.99 1.17 -9.26
C SER A 153 16.04 0.79 -8.14
N ALA A 154 15.06 -0.06 -8.46
CA ALA A 154 14.21 -0.73 -7.49
C ALA A 154 13.86 -2.10 -8.08
N GLU A 155 14.00 -3.14 -7.28
CA GLU A 155 13.75 -4.53 -7.66
C GLU A 155 13.10 -5.26 -6.49
N ILE A 156 12.27 -6.25 -6.79
CA ILE A 156 11.78 -7.20 -5.79
C ILE A 156 12.72 -8.41 -5.82
N ILE A 157 13.39 -8.67 -4.71
CA ILE A 157 14.39 -9.73 -4.60
C ILE A 157 13.69 -11.04 -4.22
N HIS A 158 13.82 -12.05 -5.09
CA HIS A 158 13.25 -13.39 -4.87
C HIS A 158 14.29 -14.47 -4.69
N ASP A 159 15.45 -14.29 -5.31
CA ASP A 159 16.48 -15.32 -5.40
C ASP A 159 17.36 -15.32 -4.15
N GLY A 160 17.72 -16.53 -3.69
CA GLY A 160 18.64 -16.71 -2.57
C GLY A 160 18.00 -16.72 -1.19
N TYR A 161 16.67 -16.59 -1.07
CA TYR A 161 16.02 -16.84 0.21
C TYR A 161 16.05 -18.33 0.53
N PRO A 162 16.65 -18.75 1.67
CA PRO A 162 16.58 -20.14 2.10
C PRO A 162 15.12 -20.56 2.29
N THR A 163 14.75 -21.73 1.80
CA THR A 163 13.41 -22.31 1.98
C THR A 163 13.02 -22.52 3.45
N SER A 164 13.97 -22.33 4.37
CA SER A 164 13.80 -22.41 5.83
C SER A 164 13.23 -21.13 6.48
N CYS A 165 13.06 -20.04 5.74
CA CYS A 165 12.40 -18.83 6.23
C CYS A 165 10.88 -18.84 5.93
N ARG A 166 10.27 -20.02 5.96
CA ARG A 166 8.81 -20.13 5.92
C ARG A 166 8.31 -20.10 7.35
N ASP A 167 7.77 -18.98 7.76
CA ASP A 167 6.87 -18.90 8.91
C ASP A 167 5.45 -19.30 8.50
#